data_4d5de1f33ed97b50b216529c5fdbb5ec
#
_entry.id   4d5de1f33ed97b50b216529c5fdbb5ec
#
_cell.length_a   1.000
_cell.length_b   1.000
_cell.length_c   1.000
_cell.angle_alpha   90.00
_cell.angle_beta   90.00
_cell.angle_gamma   90.00
#
_symmetry.space_group_name_H-M   'P 1'
#
loop_
_entity.id
_entity.type
_entity.pdbx_description
1 polymer ?
#
loop_
_entity_poly.entity_id
_entity_poly.type
_entity_poly.pdbx_seq_one_letter_code
_entity_poly.pdbx_strand_id
1 'polypeptide(L)'
;MLSEGRAAGAEEAPQQKIRNGGYIMQDYKKIDYEKNKDVVLRYIPGHFVTPHSHVNYYMDLTDMKSRQREARATGEELAEMYLVSDVIDTILCLNSMEVVGAYMANKLTKAGIISANSHKTMYITSPEYNTSGQMMFRENNQHMIRGKRVLILIDTATTGESLQSAIRTIGFYKGEVVWISAIYSVAEQISGFPIRALYSNRDLPDYASYETENCPLCKAGTPVDAICNGFGYSTLIG
;
A
#
# COMPACT_ATOMS: atom_id res chain seq x y z
N MET A 1 56.00 5.74 -23.65
CA MET A 1 54.58 5.55 -24.02
C MET A 1 53.84 5.32 -22.74
N LEU A 2 53.22 6.35 -22.21
CA LEU A 2 52.41 6.33 -20.99
C LEU A 2 50.96 6.17 -21.40
N SER A 3 50.29 5.12 -20.97
CA SER A 3 48.87 4.85 -21.18
C SER A 3 48.07 5.60 -20.12
N GLU A 4 47.30 6.59 -20.55
CA GLU A 4 46.33 7.32 -19.72
C GLU A 4 45.15 6.40 -19.37
N GLY A 5 44.98 6.14 -18.07
CA GLY A 5 43.78 5.51 -17.52
C GLY A 5 42.59 6.51 -17.52
N ARG A 6 41.52 6.18 -18.24
CA ARG A 6 40.25 6.89 -18.17
C ARG A 6 39.65 6.70 -16.78
N ALA A 7 39.47 7.80 -16.06
CA ALA A 7 38.64 7.85 -14.85
C ALA A 7 37.17 7.59 -15.22
N ALA A 8 36.56 6.65 -14.52
CA ALA A 8 35.10 6.40 -14.59
C ALA A 8 34.38 7.63 -14.05
N GLY A 9 33.47 8.18 -14.86
CA GLY A 9 32.65 9.33 -14.49
C GLY A 9 31.77 9.01 -13.28
N ALA A 10 31.88 9.85 -12.26
CA ALA A 10 30.95 9.92 -11.17
C ALA A 10 29.60 10.40 -11.74
N GLU A 11 28.57 9.59 -11.62
CA GLU A 11 27.19 9.98 -11.91
C GLU A 11 26.81 11.10 -10.93
N GLU A 12 26.59 12.32 -11.44
CA GLU A 12 26.15 13.47 -10.65
C GLU A 12 24.78 13.14 -10.02
N ALA A 13 24.69 13.29 -8.70
CA ALA A 13 23.42 13.22 -7.98
C ALA A 13 22.43 14.24 -8.57
N PRO A 14 21.13 13.90 -8.72
CA PRO A 14 20.15 14.78 -9.34
C PRO A 14 20.02 16.09 -8.56
N GLN A 15 20.29 17.21 -9.23
CA GLN A 15 20.17 18.54 -8.65
C GLN A 15 18.72 18.86 -8.31
N GLN A 16 18.44 19.15 -7.05
CA GLN A 16 17.13 19.60 -6.56
C GLN A 16 16.81 20.98 -7.15
N LYS A 17 15.72 21.08 -7.92
CA LYS A 17 15.21 22.34 -8.44
C LYS A 17 14.25 22.99 -7.47
N ILE A 18 14.62 24.15 -6.92
CA ILE A 18 13.75 25.01 -6.10
C ILE A 18 12.85 25.83 -7.01
N ARG A 19 11.53 25.76 -6.87
CA ARG A 19 10.57 26.70 -7.47
C ARG A 19 9.72 27.32 -6.38
N ASN A 20 9.73 28.65 -6.31
CA ASN A 20 8.86 29.48 -5.47
C ASN A 20 8.78 29.08 -3.98
N GLY A 21 9.93 28.99 -3.30
CA GLY A 21 9.99 28.89 -1.84
C GLY A 21 9.56 27.56 -1.22
N GLY A 22 9.34 26.51 -2.02
CA GLY A 22 9.06 25.15 -1.56
C GLY A 22 9.87 24.12 -2.33
N TYR A 23 10.35 23.09 -1.67
CA TYR A 23 10.93 21.91 -2.34
C TYR A 23 9.79 21.17 -3.04
N ILE A 24 9.80 21.13 -4.36
CA ILE A 24 8.95 20.22 -5.12
C ILE A 24 9.76 18.95 -5.32
N MET A 25 9.33 17.85 -4.70
CA MET A 25 9.83 16.54 -5.04
C MET A 25 9.47 16.30 -6.50
N GLN A 26 10.48 16.29 -7.37
CA GLN A 26 10.29 16.22 -8.82
C GLN A 26 10.51 14.78 -9.30
N ASP A 27 9.72 14.47 -10.32
CA ASP A 27 9.80 13.31 -11.21
C ASP A 27 9.27 12.01 -10.62
N TYR A 28 7.93 11.97 -10.45
CA TYR A 28 7.23 10.69 -10.36
C TYR A 28 7.59 9.82 -11.55
N LYS A 29 8.17 8.68 -11.26
CA LYS A 29 8.21 7.57 -12.20
C LYS A 29 6.88 6.84 -12.15
N LYS A 30 6.51 6.18 -13.25
CA LYS A 30 5.20 5.51 -13.39
C LYS A 30 5.41 4.09 -13.87
N ILE A 31 4.58 3.20 -13.34
CA ILE A 31 4.43 1.83 -13.81
C ILE A 31 2.95 1.64 -14.11
N ASP A 32 2.63 1.47 -15.38
CA ASP A 32 1.26 1.19 -15.82
C ASP A 32 0.90 -0.26 -15.49
N TYR A 33 -0.32 -0.50 -14.99
CA TYR A 33 -0.83 -1.84 -14.84
C TYR A 33 -1.20 -2.41 -16.21
N GLU A 34 -0.68 -3.59 -16.54
CA GLU A 34 -0.78 -4.16 -17.89
C GLU A 34 -2.23 -4.29 -18.38
N LYS A 35 -3.15 -4.65 -17.48
CA LYS A 35 -4.55 -4.92 -17.82
C LYS A 35 -5.42 -3.65 -17.84
N ASN A 36 -4.99 -2.56 -17.20
CA ASN A 36 -5.82 -1.37 -17.05
C ASN A 36 -4.98 -0.10 -16.90
N LYS A 37 -5.02 0.76 -17.91
CA LYS A 37 -4.22 2.00 -17.97
C LYS A 37 -4.67 3.08 -16.97
N ASP A 38 -5.83 2.93 -16.33
CA ASP A 38 -6.28 3.83 -15.27
C ASP A 38 -5.67 3.43 -13.90
N VAL A 39 -5.00 2.28 -13.83
CA VAL A 39 -4.26 1.81 -12.66
C VAL A 39 -2.78 2.07 -12.89
N VAL A 40 -2.23 3.07 -12.20
CA VAL A 40 -0.84 3.53 -12.42
C VAL A 40 -0.15 3.71 -11.08
N LEU A 41 0.86 2.90 -10.83
CA LEU A 41 1.75 3.07 -9.68
C LEU A 41 2.69 4.24 -9.93
N ARG A 42 2.65 5.25 -9.06
CA ARG A 42 3.59 6.38 -9.07
C ARG A 42 4.57 6.23 -7.93
N TYR A 43 5.84 6.48 -8.19
CA TYR A 43 6.87 6.42 -7.17
C TYR A 43 7.98 7.46 -7.38
N ILE A 44 8.64 7.80 -6.30
CA ILE A 44 9.75 8.77 -6.28
C ILE A 44 10.95 8.08 -5.64
N PRO A 45 12.12 8.02 -6.30
CA PRO A 45 13.38 7.61 -5.68
C PRO A 45 13.82 8.62 -4.62
N GLY A 46 14.38 8.14 -3.51
CA GLY A 46 14.90 9.02 -2.46
C GLY A 46 15.14 8.27 -1.14
N HIS A 47 15.30 9.03 -0.05
CA HIS A 47 15.43 8.48 1.30
C HIS A 47 14.25 8.92 2.14
N PHE A 48 13.31 8.01 2.39
CA PHE A 48 12.06 8.29 3.09
C PHE A 48 12.00 7.54 4.42
N VAL A 49 11.39 8.19 5.42
CA VAL A 49 11.15 7.61 6.74
C VAL A 49 9.68 7.30 6.90
N THR A 50 9.35 6.06 7.18
CA THR A 50 8.02 5.58 7.56
C THR A 50 7.96 5.39 9.09
N PRO A 51 6.78 5.14 9.69
CA PRO A 51 6.69 4.82 11.12
C PRO A 51 7.50 3.59 11.55
N HIS A 52 7.81 2.68 10.63
CA HIS A 52 8.41 1.37 10.93
C HIS A 52 9.73 1.10 10.22
N SER A 53 10.11 1.93 9.23
CA SER A 53 11.27 1.64 8.38
C SER A 53 11.74 2.86 7.60
N HIS A 54 12.94 2.76 7.04
CA HIS A 54 13.42 3.65 5.98
C HIS A 54 13.27 2.96 4.63
N VAL A 55 12.88 3.72 3.60
CA VAL A 55 12.68 3.18 2.25
C VAL A 55 13.38 4.04 1.20
N ASN A 56 13.81 3.41 0.11
CA ASN A 56 14.48 4.09 -1.00
C ASN A 56 13.55 4.60 -2.10
N TYR A 57 12.25 4.30 -1.98
CA TYR A 57 11.20 4.84 -2.85
C TYR A 57 9.96 5.20 -2.04
N TYR A 58 9.40 6.36 -2.28
CA TYR A 58 8.05 6.70 -1.86
C TYR A 58 7.05 6.32 -2.95
N MET A 59 6.03 5.56 -2.62
CA MET A 59 4.93 5.21 -3.52
C MET A 59 3.76 6.15 -3.28
N ASP A 60 3.42 6.96 -4.28
CA ASP A 60 2.25 7.84 -4.21
C ASP A 60 1.02 7.12 -4.77
N LEU A 61 0.19 6.66 -3.87
CA LEU A 61 -1.05 5.97 -4.16
C LEU A 61 -2.29 6.88 -3.99
N THR A 62 -2.08 8.18 -3.82
CA THR A 62 -3.15 9.15 -3.53
C THR A 62 -4.26 9.11 -4.57
N ASP A 63 -3.92 9.19 -5.86
CA ASP A 63 -4.92 9.13 -6.93
C ASP A 63 -5.63 7.77 -6.97
N MET A 64 -4.88 6.67 -6.83
CA MET A 64 -5.46 5.31 -6.83
C MET A 64 -6.41 5.07 -5.66
N LYS A 65 -6.25 5.79 -4.54
CA LYS A 65 -7.12 5.67 -3.36
C LYS A 65 -8.28 6.67 -3.35
N SER A 66 -8.07 7.87 -3.89
CA SER A 66 -8.97 9.00 -3.64
C SER A 66 -9.61 9.59 -4.89
N ARG A 67 -8.99 9.48 -6.06
CA ARG A 67 -9.55 9.98 -7.30
C ARG A 67 -10.51 8.97 -7.90
N GLN A 68 -11.74 9.38 -8.11
CA GLN A 68 -12.88 8.50 -8.40
C GLN A 68 -12.60 7.47 -9.52
N ARG A 69 -12.03 7.90 -10.64
CA ARG A 69 -11.78 7.04 -11.81
C ARG A 69 -10.70 6.00 -11.49
N GLU A 70 -9.59 6.44 -10.93
CA GLU A 70 -8.45 5.59 -10.59
C GLU A 70 -8.78 4.66 -9.42
N ALA A 71 -9.49 5.16 -8.39
CA ALA A 71 -9.93 4.33 -7.26
C ALA A 71 -10.94 3.26 -7.68
N ARG A 72 -11.83 3.59 -8.63
CA ARG A 72 -12.73 2.62 -9.23
C ARG A 72 -11.97 1.55 -9.99
N ALA A 73 -11.05 1.95 -10.90
CA ALA A 73 -10.24 1.03 -11.68
C ALA A 73 -9.42 0.10 -10.76
N THR A 74 -8.78 0.66 -9.73
CA THR A 74 -8.02 -0.10 -8.72
C THR A 74 -8.90 -1.12 -8.01
N GLY A 75 -10.09 -0.73 -7.55
CA GLY A 75 -11.02 -1.62 -6.84
C GLY A 75 -11.57 -2.72 -7.73
N GLU A 76 -11.89 -2.41 -8.99
CA GLU A 76 -12.38 -3.39 -9.96
C GLU A 76 -11.29 -4.42 -10.31
N GLU A 77 -10.04 -4.00 -10.53
CA GLU A 77 -8.91 -4.91 -10.79
C GLU A 77 -8.57 -5.81 -9.60
N LEU A 78 -8.59 -5.25 -8.38
CA LEU A 78 -8.43 -6.06 -7.17
C LEU A 78 -9.56 -7.09 -7.03
N ALA A 79 -10.81 -6.71 -7.33
CA ALA A 79 -11.95 -7.61 -7.25
C ALA A 79 -11.84 -8.82 -8.19
N GLU A 80 -11.24 -8.66 -9.37
CA GLU A 80 -11.06 -9.76 -10.34
C GLU A 80 -10.32 -10.96 -9.73
N MET A 81 -9.42 -10.72 -8.76
CA MET A 81 -8.66 -11.78 -8.08
C MET A 81 -9.54 -12.65 -7.16
N TYR A 82 -10.78 -12.22 -6.87
CA TYR A 82 -11.66 -12.84 -5.88
C TYR A 82 -13.03 -13.25 -6.43
N LEU A 83 -13.28 -13.12 -7.73
CA LEU A 83 -14.57 -13.44 -8.33
C LEU A 83 -15.01 -14.89 -8.05
N VAL A 84 -14.08 -15.84 -8.15
CA VAL A 84 -14.31 -17.27 -7.90
C VAL A 84 -13.80 -17.73 -6.54
N SER A 85 -13.57 -16.79 -5.63
CA SER A 85 -13.10 -17.10 -4.27
C SER A 85 -14.25 -17.38 -3.30
N ASP A 86 -13.87 -17.64 -2.04
CA ASP A 86 -14.82 -17.79 -0.94
C ASP A 86 -15.66 -16.54 -0.72
N VAL A 87 -16.75 -16.72 0.02
CA VAL A 87 -17.63 -15.60 0.40
C VAL A 87 -16.88 -14.66 1.33
N ILE A 88 -16.96 -13.37 1.02
CA ILE A 88 -16.42 -12.26 1.80
C ILE A 88 -17.61 -11.50 2.39
N ASP A 89 -17.66 -11.39 3.71
CA ASP A 89 -18.74 -10.66 4.41
C ASP A 89 -18.33 -9.20 4.68
N THR A 90 -17.02 -8.95 4.85
CA THR A 90 -16.48 -7.63 5.21
C THR A 90 -15.16 -7.38 4.51
N ILE A 91 -14.99 -6.18 4.00
CA ILE A 91 -13.70 -5.64 3.56
C ILE A 91 -13.22 -4.68 4.65
N LEU A 92 -12.15 -5.07 5.35
CA LEU A 92 -11.48 -4.22 6.33
C LEU A 92 -10.42 -3.37 5.62
N CYS A 93 -10.67 -2.08 5.53
CA CYS A 93 -9.81 -1.13 4.85
C CYS A 93 -8.79 -0.53 5.81
N LEU A 94 -7.51 -0.65 5.48
CA LEU A 94 -6.40 0.03 6.17
C LEU A 94 -5.90 1.19 5.29
N ASN A 95 -5.30 2.20 5.91
CA ASN A 95 -4.61 3.29 5.21
C ASN A 95 -5.49 4.01 4.16
N SER A 96 -6.74 4.32 4.50
CA SER A 96 -7.68 5.06 3.63
C SER A 96 -8.04 4.33 2.33
N MET A 97 -8.24 3.02 2.40
CA MET A 97 -8.64 2.20 1.25
C MET A 97 -10.16 2.06 1.08
N GLU A 98 -10.98 2.82 1.81
CA GLU A 98 -12.45 2.67 1.85
C GLU A 98 -13.11 2.91 0.48
N VAL A 99 -12.62 3.88 -0.28
CA VAL A 99 -13.15 4.17 -1.62
C VAL A 99 -12.87 2.99 -2.57
N VAL A 100 -11.65 2.48 -2.55
CA VAL A 100 -11.25 1.29 -3.32
C VAL A 100 -12.05 0.07 -2.87
N GLY A 101 -12.20 -0.13 -1.55
CA GLY A 101 -13.01 -1.20 -0.96
C GLY A 101 -14.48 -1.16 -1.39
N ALA A 102 -15.05 0.04 -1.50
CA ALA A 102 -16.43 0.21 -1.98
C ALA A 102 -16.58 -0.20 -3.45
N TYR A 103 -15.66 0.16 -4.33
CA TYR A 103 -15.67 -0.27 -5.73
C TYR A 103 -15.39 -1.78 -5.86
N MET A 104 -14.48 -2.32 -5.06
CA MET A 104 -14.21 -3.75 -4.99
C MET A 104 -15.48 -4.53 -4.59
N ALA A 105 -16.17 -4.11 -3.52
CA ALA A 105 -17.43 -4.73 -3.08
C ALA A 105 -18.52 -4.64 -4.16
N ASN A 106 -18.65 -3.46 -4.80
CA ASN A 106 -19.61 -3.28 -5.90
C ASN A 106 -19.36 -4.25 -7.06
N LYS A 107 -18.09 -4.44 -7.46
CA LYS A 107 -17.73 -5.39 -8.52
C LYS A 107 -18.05 -6.83 -8.12
N LEU A 108 -17.65 -7.25 -6.91
CA LEU A 108 -17.88 -8.61 -6.38
C LEU A 108 -19.37 -8.95 -6.28
N THR A 109 -20.21 -8.02 -5.81
CA THR A 109 -21.63 -8.23 -5.62
C THR A 109 -22.43 -8.18 -6.92
N LYS A 110 -21.93 -7.57 -7.97
CA LYS A 110 -22.56 -7.44 -9.29
C LYS A 110 -22.05 -8.42 -10.34
N ALA A 111 -21.08 -9.26 -10.01
CA ALA A 111 -20.42 -10.13 -10.97
C ALA A 111 -21.27 -11.33 -11.46
N GLY A 112 -22.53 -11.44 -11.06
CA GLY A 112 -23.43 -12.49 -11.51
C GLY A 112 -23.00 -13.89 -11.04
N ILE A 113 -23.26 -14.90 -11.84
CA ILE A 113 -23.06 -16.32 -11.50
C ILE A 113 -21.60 -16.67 -11.17
N ILE A 114 -20.64 -15.90 -11.67
CA ILE A 114 -19.22 -16.18 -11.49
C ILE A 114 -18.69 -15.81 -10.09
N SER A 115 -19.44 -15.04 -9.31
CA SER A 115 -19.01 -14.64 -7.96
C SER A 115 -19.85 -15.30 -6.87
N ALA A 116 -19.19 -15.94 -5.92
CA ALA A 116 -19.81 -16.44 -4.69
C ALA A 116 -20.43 -15.31 -3.83
N ASN A 117 -20.08 -14.06 -4.13
CA ASN A 117 -20.53 -12.84 -3.46
C ASN A 117 -21.69 -12.14 -4.17
N SER A 118 -22.15 -12.64 -5.33
CA SER A 118 -23.26 -12.05 -6.07
C SER A 118 -24.52 -11.94 -5.23
N HIS A 119 -25.22 -10.80 -5.39
CA HIS A 119 -26.48 -10.49 -4.69
C HIS A 119 -26.37 -10.42 -3.16
N LYS A 120 -25.15 -10.44 -2.61
CA LYS A 120 -24.90 -10.19 -1.19
C LYS A 120 -24.57 -8.74 -0.93
N THR A 121 -24.71 -8.33 0.31
CA THR A 121 -24.19 -7.04 0.75
C THR A 121 -22.94 -7.28 1.58
N MET A 122 -21.97 -6.40 1.47
CA MET A 122 -20.71 -6.46 2.20
C MET A 122 -20.58 -5.23 3.09
N TYR A 123 -19.95 -5.39 4.25
CA TYR A 123 -19.50 -4.27 5.04
C TYR A 123 -18.16 -3.77 4.51
N ILE A 124 -18.01 -2.46 4.45
CA ILE A 124 -16.74 -1.78 4.24
C ILE A 124 -16.49 -0.98 5.51
N THR A 125 -15.40 -1.27 6.20
CA THR A 125 -15.10 -0.65 7.49
C THR A 125 -13.60 -0.46 7.67
N SER A 126 -13.22 0.47 8.55
CA SER A 126 -11.86 0.72 8.96
C SER A 126 -11.74 0.62 10.49
N PRO A 127 -10.58 0.22 11.02
CA PRO A 127 -10.36 0.24 12.44
C PRO A 127 -10.17 1.66 12.92
N GLU A 128 -10.50 1.90 14.18
CA GLU A 128 -10.03 3.07 14.93
C GLU A 128 -8.71 2.73 15.63
N TYR A 129 -7.86 3.71 15.82
CA TYR A 129 -6.64 3.58 16.59
C TYR A 129 -6.76 4.36 17.89
N ASN A 130 -6.47 3.72 19.01
CA ASN A 130 -6.38 4.42 20.28
C ASN A 130 -5.07 5.24 20.39
N THR A 131 -4.91 5.96 21.45
CA THR A 131 -3.71 6.80 21.71
C THR A 131 -2.39 6.02 21.77
N SER A 132 -2.45 4.71 21.99
CA SER A 132 -1.29 3.81 21.98
C SER A 132 -1.07 3.14 20.61
N GLY A 133 -1.80 3.55 19.56
CA GLY A 133 -1.69 2.98 18.22
C GLY A 133 -2.32 1.59 18.05
N GLN A 134 -3.09 1.12 19.04
CA GLN A 134 -3.75 -0.19 18.98
C GLN A 134 -5.05 -0.09 18.18
N MET A 135 -5.25 -1.00 17.25
CA MET A 135 -6.48 -1.14 16.46
C MET A 135 -7.65 -1.59 17.34
N MET A 136 -8.80 -0.98 17.13
CA MET A 136 -10.03 -1.33 17.85
C MET A 136 -11.28 -1.06 17.02
N PHE A 137 -12.40 -1.72 17.38
CA PHE A 137 -13.73 -1.45 16.84
C PHE A 137 -14.65 -1.02 17.97
N ARG A 138 -15.36 0.11 17.79
CA ARG A 138 -16.40 0.54 18.71
C ARG A 138 -17.55 -0.46 18.70
N GLU A 139 -18.29 -0.51 19.80
CA GLU A 139 -19.31 -1.54 20.02
C GLU A 139 -20.34 -1.63 18.89
N ASN A 140 -20.77 -0.47 18.37
CA ASN A 140 -21.68 -0.38 17.22
C ASN A 140 -21.08 -0.90 15.90
N ASN A 141 -19.75 -1.05 15.77
CA ASN A 141 -19.06 -1.52 14.57
C ASN A 141 -18.61 -2.99 14.68
N GLN A 142 -18.59 -3.58 15.89
CA GLN A 142 -18.10 -4.94 16.11
C GLN A 142 -18.90 -6.01 15.33
N HIS A 143 -20.20 -5.76 15.05
CA HIS A 143 -21.03 -6.67 14.26
C HIS A 143 -20.56 -6.79 12.80
N MET A 144 -19.77 -5.85 12.29
CA MET A 144 -19.15 -5.91 10.98
C MET A 144 -17.95 -6.87 10.92
N ILE A 145 -17.44 -7.30 12.09
CA ILE A 145 -16.28 -8.19 12.21
C ILE A 145 -16.68 -9.52 12.86
N ARG A 146 -17.51 -9.48 13.90
CA ARG A 146 -17.86 -10.66 14.68
C ARG A 146 -18.60 -11.72 13.85
N GLY A 147 -17.98 -12.90 13.72
CA GLY A 147 -18.52 -14.01 12.92
C GLY A 147 -18.52 -13.75 11.42
N LYS A 148 -17.71 -12.81 10.94
CA LYS A 148 -17.59 -12.44 9.53
C LYS A 148 -16.31 -12.97 8.92
N ARG A 149 -16.39 -13.35 7.64
CA ARG A 149 -15.23 -13.63 6.80
C ARG A 149 -14.70 -12.32 6.25
N VAL A 150 -13.50 -11.97 6.66
CA VAL A 150 -12.92 -10.64 6.45
C VAL A 150 -11.80 -10.71 5.41
N LEU A 151 -11.92 -9.91 4.37
CA LEU A 151 -10.82 -9.56 3.50
C LEU A 151 -10.14 -8.29 4.04
N ILE A 152 -8.84 -8.36 4.30
CA ILE A 152 -8.05 -7.17 4.67
C ILE A 152 -7.58 -6.51 3.37
N LEU A 153 -7.88 -5.21 3.21
CA LEU A 153 -7.47 -4.39 2.09
C LEU A 153 -6.52 -3.30 2.58
N ILE A 154 -5.29 -3.30 2.04
CA ILE A 154 -4.25 -2.33 2.39
C ILE A 154 -3.63 -1.72 1.12
N ASP A 155 -3.09 -0.53 1.22
CA ASP A 155 -2.39 0.14 0.13
C ASP A 155 -1.03 -0.52 -0.16
N THR A 156 -0.15 -0.62 0.84
CA THR A 156 1.17 -1.22 0.73
C THR A 156 1.43 -2.23 1.85
N ALA A 157 1.93 -3.41 1.49
CA ALA A 157 2.37 -4.44 2.41
C ALA A 157 3.90 -4.60 2.32
N THR A 158 4.62 -3.95 3.23
CA THR A 158 6.11 -3.96 3.28
C THR A 158 6.61 -4.79 4.45
N THR A 159 6.67 -4.24 5.67
CA THR A 159 7.09 -4.97 6.88
C THR A 159 6.03 -5.93 7.41
N GLY A 160 4.77 -5.69 7.06
CA GLY A 160 3.63 -6.51 7.49
C GLY A 160 3.11 -6.25 8.90
N GLU A 161 3.65 -5.29 9.64
CA GLU A 161 3.25 -5.01 11.03
C GLU A 161 1.77 -4.61 11.13
N SER A 162 1.29 -3.73 10.24
CA SER A 162 -0.12 -3.33 10.19
C SER A 162 -1.04 -4.52 9.89
N LEU A 163 -0.62 -5.43 8.99
CA LEU A 163 -1.36 -6.64 8.66
C LEU A 163 -1.41 -7.61 9.84
N GLN A 164 -0.28 -7.83 10.53
CA GLN A 164 -0.25 -8.68 11.73
C GLN A 164 -1.15 -8.11 12.84
N SER A 165 -1.15 -6.78 13.01
CA SER A 165 -2.03 -6.11 13.96
C SER A 165 -3.51 -6.30 13.58
N ALA A 166 -3.86 -6.16 12.30
CA ALA A 166 -5.22 -6.37 11.81
C ALA A 166 -5.67 -7.83 11.99
N ILE A 167 -4.83 -8.82 11.65
CA ILE A 167 -5.13 -10.24 11.84
C ILE A 167 -5.44 -10.54 13.30
N ARG A 168 -4.59 -10.07 14.23
CA ARG A 168 -4.82 -10.24 15.68
C ARG A 168 -6.11 -9.56 16.14
N THR A 169 -6.37 -8.36 15.66
CA THR A 169 -7.57 -7.58 16.03
C THR A 169 -8.84 -8.26 15.52
N ILE A 170 -8.87 -8.72 14.27
CA ILE A 170 -10.02 -9.47 13.73
C ILE A 170 -10.28 -10.71 14.58
N GLY A 171 -9.25 -11.49 14.91
CA GLY A 171 -9.37 -12.67 15.77
C GLY A 171 -9.87 -12.35 17.17
N PHE A 172 -9.42 -11.23 17.77
CA PHE A 172 -9.91 -10.76 19.08
C PHE A 172 -11.43 -10.51 19.04
N TYR A 173 -11.93 -9.87 17.99
CA TYR A 173 -13.38 -9.64 17.80
C TYR A 173 -14.14 -10.84 17.21
N LYS A 174 -13.51 -12.04 17.14
CA LYS A 174 -14.13 -13.29 16.64
C LYS A 174 -14.53 -13.23 15.17
N GLY A 175 -13.80 -12.49 14.35
CA GLY A 175 -13.85 -12.56 12.89
C GLY A 175 -12.85 -13.59 12.35
N GLU A 176 -12.98 -13.92 11.08
CA GLU A 176 -12.11 -14.85 10.35
C GLU A 176 -11.46 -14.11 9.18
N VAL A 177 -10.13 -14.06 9.14
CA VAL A 177 -9.41 -13.54 7.97
C VAL A 177 -9.43 -14.61 6.89
N VAL A 178 -9.98 -14.28 5.73
CA VAL A 178 -10.00 -15.19 4.56
C VAL A 178 -9.04 -14.78 3.48
N TRP A 179 -8.81 -13.47 3.29
CA TRP A 179 -7.93 -12.94 2.26
C TRP A 179 -7.21 -11.67 2.71
N ILE A 180 -6.03 -11.45 2.13
CA ILE A 180 -5.30 -10.17 2.20
C ILE A 180 -5.08 -9.67 0.79
N SER A 181 -5.46 -8.41 0.55
CA SER A 181 -5.32 -7.71 -0.72
C SER A 181 -4.54 -6.42 -0.55
N ALA A 182 -3.65 -6.12 -1.50
CA ALA A 182 -2.85 -4.89 -1.48
C ALA A 182 -2.76 -4.26 -2.87
N ILE A 183 -2.50 -2.95 -2.94
CA ILE A 183 -2.10 -2.34 -4.22
C ILE A 183 -0.67 -2.79 -4.54
N TYR A 184 0.25 -2.68 -3.57
CA TYR A 184 1.64 -3.12 -3.71
C TYR A 184 2.04 -4.04 -2.54
N SER A 185 2.76 -5.12 -2.82
CA SER A 185 3.30 -5.98 -1.77
C SER A 185 4.72 -6.45 -2.06
N VAL A 186 5.58 -6.35 -1.03
CA VAL A 186 6.91 -6.95 -1.04
C VAL A 186 6.83 -8.45 -0.73
N ALA A 187 5.96 -8.83 0.21
CA ALA A 187 5.81 -10.20 0.67
C ALA A 187 4.70 -10.93 -0.10
N GLU A 188 4.91 -12.22 -0.36
CA GLU A 188 3.89 -13.08 -0.96
C GLU A 188 2.86 -13.57 0.07
N GLN A 189 3.23 -13.60 1.35
CA GLN A 189 2.35 -14.01 2.45
C GLN A 189 2.74 -13.36 3.78
N ILE A 190 1.79 -13.28 4.70
CA ILE A 190 2.01 -12.86 6.09
C ILE A 190 1.22 -13.75 7.04
N SER A 191 1.86 -14.23 8.11
CA SER A 191 1.22 -15.09 9.13
C SER A 191 0.46 -16.28 8.54
N GLY A 192 0.93 -16.83 7.40
CA GLY A 192 0.32 -17.96 6.70
C GLY A 192 -0.80 -17.56 5.71
N PHE A 193 -1.19 -16.29 5.63
CA PHE A 193 -2.15 -15.80 4.66
C PHE A 193 -1.45 -15.30 3.40
N PRO A 194 -1.81 -15.76 2.19
CA PRO A 194 -1.28 -15.23 0.94
C PRO A 194 -1.78 -13.81 0.72
N ILE A 195 -0.89 -12.96 0.18
CA ILE A 195 -1.22 -11.59 -0.20
C ILE A 195 -1.41 -11.54 -1.72
N ARG A 196 -2.57 -11.07 -2.17
CA ARG A 196 -2.82 -10.78 -3.58
C ARG A 196 -2.68 -9.29 -3.81
N ALA A 197 -1.77 -8.92 -4.72
CA ALA A 197 -1.47 -7.52 -4.99
C ALA A 197 -1.45 -7.23 -6.49
N LEU A 198 -1.74 -5.97 -6.87
CA LEU A 198 -1.63 -5.52 -8.25
C LEU A 198 -0.17 -5.39 -8.68
N TYR A 199 0.67 -4.89 -7.77
CA TYR A 199 2.10 -4.70 -7.98
C TYR A 199 2.92 -5.39 -6.88
N SER A 200 4.13 -5.77 -7.25
CA SER A 200 5.08 -6.49 -6.39
C SER A 200 6.51 -6.01 -6.63
N ASN A 201 7.47 -6.61 -5.95
CA ASN A 201 8.90 -6.37 -6.23
C ASN A 201 9.33 -6.77 -7.66
N ARG A 202 8.51 -7.53 -8.41
CA ARG A 202 8.79 -7.80 -9.83
C ARG A 202 8.63 -6.55 -10.67
N ASP A 203 7.69 -5.67 -10.29
CA ASP A 203 7.40 -4.41 -10.97
C ASP A 203 8.35 -3.29 -10.52
N LEU A 204 8.88 -3.38 -9.29
CA LEU A 204 9.82 -2.44 -8.70
C LEU A 204 10.96 -3.19 -7.98
N PRO A 205 11.87 -3.84 -8.74
CA PRO A 205 12.87 -4.77 -8.18
C PRO A 205 13.87 -4.10 -7.23
N ASP A 206 14.14 -2.81 -7.43
CA ASP A 206 15.10 -2.05 -6.62
C ASP A 206 14.48 -1.49 -5.33
N TYR A 207 13.17 -1.74 -5.08
CA TYR A 207 12.54 -1.29 -3.84
C TYR A 207 13.15 -2.02 -2.65
N ALA A 208 13.55 -1.24 -1.65
CA ALA A 208 14.09 -1.75 -0.41
C ALA A 208 13.54 -1.00 0.80
N SER A 209 13.21 -1.77 1.83
CA SER A 209 12.82 -1.28 3.16
C SER A 209 13.86 -1.72 4.18
N TYR A 210 14.31 -0.81 5.02
CA TYR A 210 15.38 -1.03 5.97
C TYR A 210 14.90 -0.70 7.38
N GLU A 211 15.31 -1.48 8.36
CA GLU A 211 15.22 -1.07 9.75
C GLU A 211 16.01 0.22 9.97
N THR A 212 15.50 1.12 10.81
CA THR A 212 16.09 2.45 11.03
C THR A 212 17.58 2.37 11.39
N GLU A 213 17.96 1.45 12.28
CA GLU A 213 19.34 1.28 12.72
C GLU A 213 20.27 0.70 11.65
N ASN A 214 19.70 -0.01 10.68
CA ASN A 214 20.43 -0.72 9.63
C ASN A 214 20.32 -0.06 8.25
N CYS A 215 19.71 1.12 8.16
CA CYS A 215 19.54 1.83 6.89
C CYS A 215 20.89 2.18 6.24
N PRO A 216 21.20 1.66 5.03
CA PRO A 216 22.46 1.98 4.33
C PRO A 216 22.50 3.43 3.87
N LEU A 217 21.36 4.07 3.59
CA LEU A 217 21.28 5.47 3.21
C LEU A 217 21.70 6.39 4.37
N CYS A 218 21.23 6.09 5.61
CA CYS A 218 21.68 6.79 6.81
C CYS A 218 23.18 6.61 7.03
N LYS A 219 23.67 5.37 6.89
CA LYS A 219 25.10 5.05 7.07
C LYS A 219 25.99 5.76 6.03
N ALA A 220 25.46 5.98 4.84
CA ALA A 220 26.14 6.76 3.78
C ALA A 220 26.01 8.29 3.95
N GLY A 221 25.31 8.79 4.99
CA GLY A 221 25.06 10.19 5.20
C GLY A 221 24.07 10.82 4.23
N THR A 222 23.26 10.01 3.52
CA THR A 222 22.24 10.52 2.61
C THR A 222 21.13 11.19 3.42
N PRO A 223 20.82 12.49 3.18
CA PRO A 223 19.75 13.17 3.89
C PRO A 223 18.40 12.49 3.69
N VAL A 224 17.51 12.64 4.69
CA VAL A 224 16.11 12.22 4.57
C VAL A 224 15.35 13.26 3.76
N ASP A 225 14.71 12.84 2.67
CA ASP A 225 13.93 13.72 1.80
C ASP A 225 12.55 14.06 2.41
N ALA A 226 11.88 13.06 3.01
CA ALA A 226 10.58 13.26 3.61
C ALA A 226 10.24 12.20 4.66
N ILE A 227 9.33 12.55 5.57
CA ILE A 227 8.62 11.61 6.43
C ILE A 227 7.32 11.23 5.74
N CYS A 228 6.99 9.95 5.69
CA CYS A 228 5.80 9.45 5.01
C CYS A 228 5.03 8.44 5.86
N ASN A 229 3.72 8.32 5.57
CA ASN A 229 2.81 7.36 6.16
C ASN A 229 1.70 6.99 5.16
N GLY A 230 0.67 6.27 5.60
CA GLY A 230 -0.47 5.89 4.75
C GLY A 230 -1.31 7.05 4.22
N PHE A 231 -1.12 8.28 4.73
CA PHE A 231 -1.83 9.48 4.25
C PHE A 231 -1.03 10.32 3.25
N GLY A 232 0.29 10.12 3.19
CA GLY A 232 1.13 10.90 2.30
C GLY A 232 2.54 11.11 2.84
N TYR A 233 3.20 12.17 2.37
CA TYR A 233 4.53 12.55 2.82
C TYR A 233 4.59 14.03 3.20
N SER A 234 5.54 14.36 4.06
CA SER A 234 5.92 15.73 4.42
C SER A 234 7.41 15.89 4.25
N THR A 235 7.83 16.82 3.39
CA THR A 235 9.27 17.14 3.20
C THR A 235 9.83 17.72 4.49
N LEU A 236 11.06 17.34 4.82
CA LEU A 236 11.81 17.99 5.87
C LEU A 236 12.36 19.31 5.29
N ILE A 237 11.80 20.41 5.77
CA ILE A 237 12.32 21.74 5.43
C ILE A 237 13.59 21.91 6.25
N GLY A 238 14.73 21.93 5.56
CA GLY A 238 16.02 22.34 6.13
C GLY A 238 16.17 23.85 6.12
#